data_b962544b4faaed4a65c5e74faa381f79
#
_entry.id   b962544b4faaed4a65c5e74faa381f79
#
_cell.length_a   1.000
_cell.length_b   1.000
_cell.length_c   1.000
_cell.angle_alpha   90.00
_cell.angle_beta   90.00
_cell.angle_gamma   90.00
#
_symmetry.space_group_name_H-M   'P 1'
#
loop_
_entity.id
_entity.type
_entity.pdbx_description
1 polymer ?
#
loop_
_entity_poly.entity_id
_entity_poly.type
_entity_poly.pdbx_seq_one_letter_code
_entity_poly.pdbx_strand_id
1 'polypeptide(L)'
;MSSSENFVIALDGGSGTGKSTTAKLVAKTLGITYLDTGAMYRAVTLAALDKGLAAEEGPAMDELLKNLDLGFDSENHILINGVSRESEIRGMKVSSNVSIYCALPSVRAAMTEKQREIGKKQSCILDGRDIGTVVFPDAKYKFFMVTDVKVRAERRYKELLEKGEKVTLEEVLNNLVERDRLDSSRTNAPLKKADDAIEIDTTHISIQQQVQKILDYVGVVA
;
A
#
# COMPACT_ATOMS: atom_id res chain seq x y z
N MET A 1 31.89 14.27 -4.89
CA MET A 1 30.54 14.00 -4.37
C MET A 1 30.16 12.62 -4.90
N SER A 2 30.16 11.60 -4.05
CA SER A 2 29.72 10.24 -4.44
C SER A 2 28.25 10.34 -4.84
N SER A 3 27.93 9.99 -6.08
CA SER A 3 26.54 9.80 -6.50
C SER A 3 25.98 8.69 -5.63
N SER A 4 25.18 9.02 -4.62
CA SER A 4 24.50 8.02 -3.82
C SER A 4 23.61 7.22 -4.78
N GLU A 5 23.89 5.96 -4.89
CA GLU A 5 23.11 5.03 -5.70
C GLU A 5 21.66 5.04 -5.23
N ASN A 6 20.70 5.11 -6.17
CA ASN A 6 19.28 5.08 -5.82
C ASN A 6 18.97 3.79 -5.06
N PHE A 7 18.17 3.90 -4.01
CA PHE A 7 17.76 2.75 -3.20
C PHE A 7 16.25 2.71 -2.99
N VAL A 8 15.76 1.52 -2.74
CA VAL A 8 14.35 1.26 -2.43
C VAL A 8 14.22 0.79 -0.98
N ILE A 9 13.25 1.36 -0.27
CA ILE A 9 12.77 0.85 1.02
C ILE A 9 11.42 0.16 0.76
N ALA A 10 11.37 -1.15 0.99
CA ALA A 10 10.15 -1.93 0.94
C ALA A 10 9.52 -1.99 2.34
N LEU A 11 8.27 -1.52 2.47
CA LEU A 11 7.51 -1.55 3.72
C LEU A 11 6.22 -2.33 3.55
N ASP A 12 6.26 -3.61 3.87
CA ASP A 12 5.12 -4.52 3.73
C ASP A 12 4.38 -4.75 5.05
N GLY A 13 3.18 -5.32 4.97
CA GLY A 13 2.38 -5.66 6.14
C GLY A 13 0.87 -5.56 5.90
N GLY A 14 0.07 -6.04 6.84
CA GLY A 14 -1.39 -6.08 6.79
C GLY A 14 -2.06 -4.71 6.69
N SER A 15 -3.36 -4.69 6.45
CA SER A 15 -4.15 -3.45 6.40
C SER A 15 -4.24 -2.81 7.80
N GLY A 16 -4.08 -1.47 7.89
CA GLY A 16 -4.23 -0.74 9.16
C GLY A 16 -3.05 -0.84 10.13
N THR A 17 -1.89 -1.36 9.71
CA THR A 17 -0.69 -1.45 10.56
C THR A 17 0.08 -0.14 10.74
N GLY A 18 -0.33 0.95 10.06
CA GLY A 18 0.33 2.25 10.14
C GLY A 18 1.38 2.51 9.06
N LYS A 19 1.55 1.60 8.09
CA LYS A 19 2.57 1.70 7.04
C LYS A 19 2.59 3.05 6.32
N SER A 20 1.46 3.47 5.78
CA SER A 20 1.39 4.69 4.97
C SER A 20 1.79 5.94 5.74
N THR A 21 1.37 6.05 7.01
CA THR A 21 1.77 7.16 7.87
C THR A 21 3.26 7.13 8.17
N THR A 22 3.78 5.95 8.52
CA THR A 22 5.21 5.74 8.78
C THR A 22 6.05 6.00 7.53
N ALA A 23 5.65 5.45 6.37
CA ALA A 23 6.36 5.64 5.11
C ALA A 23 6.43 7.11 4.67
N LYS A 24 5.33 7.86 4.80
CA LYS A 24 5.30 9.31 4.51
C LYS A 24 6.31 10.08 5.37
N LEU A 25 6.38 9.78 6.66
CA LEU A 25 7.30 10.46 7.58
C LEU A 25 8.76 10.06 7.31
N VAL A 26 9.03 8.77 7.06
CA VAL A 26 10.37 8.31 6.66
C VAL A 26 10.80 8.98 5.36
N ALA A 27 9.94 8.99 4.34
CA ALA A 27 10.22 9.64 3.06
C ALA A 27 10.58 11.13 3.24
N LYS A 28 9.78 11.85 4.05
CA LYS A 28 10.02 13.26 4.35
C LYS A 28 11.37 13.47 5.05
N THR A 29 11.70 12.64 6.03
CA THR A 29 12.97 12.75 6.77
C THR A 29 14.19 12.46 5.90
N LEU A 30 14.08 11.45 5.00
CA LEU A 30 15.16 11.06 4.10
C LEU A 30 15.24 11.91 2.82
N GLY A 31 14.25 12.75 2.54
CA GLY A 31 14.17 13.50 1.27
C GLY A 31 13.98 12.60 0.04
N ILE A 32 13.28 11.46 0.20
CA ILE A 32 13.01 10.51 -0.88
C ILE A 32 11.52 10.46 -1.23
N THR A 33 11.19 9.84 -2.35
CA THR A 33 9.80 9.72 -2.79
C THR A 33 9.04 8.67 -1.98
N TYR A 34 7.81 8.98 -1.57
CA TYR A 34 6.85 8.02 -1.04
C TYR A 34 5.89 7.56 -2.14
N LEU A 35 5.65 6.26 -2.25
CA LEU A 35 4.68 5.67 -3.15
C LEU A 35 3.66 4.81 -2.40
N ASP A 36 2.39 5.27 -2.36
CA ASP A 36 1.25 4.51 -1.85
C ASP A 36 0.78 3.50 -2.89
N THR A 37 1.34 2.28 -2.86
CA THR A 37 0.91 1.24 -3.82
C THR A 37 -0.52 0.79 -3.56
N GLY A 38 -0.97 0.85 -2.31
CA GLY A 38 -2.36 0.57 -1.95
C GLY A 38 -3.34 1.54 -2.62
N ALA A 39 -2.98 2.82 -2.76
CA ALA A 39 -3.77 3.79 -3.51
C ALA A 39 -3.84 3.43 -5.00
N MET A 40 -2.75 2.96 -5.61
CA MET A 40 -2.74 2.51 -7.02
C MET A 40 -3.74 1.37 -7.25
N TYR A 41 -3.69 0.32 -6.44
CA TYR A 41 -4.63 -0.80 -6.53
C TYR A 41 -6.09 -0.38 -6.27
N ARG A 42 -6.32 0.52 -5.32
CA ARG A 42 -7.64 1.08 -5.04
C ARG A 42 -8.16 1.92 -6.21
N ALA A 43 -7.29 2.65 -6.89
CA ALA A 43 -7.64 3.42 -8.08
C ALA A 43 -8.09 2.51 -9.24
N VAL A 44 -7.38 1.41 -9.49
CA VAL A 44 -7.81 0.38 -10.45
C VAL A 44 -9.17 -0.19 -10.06
N THR A 45 -9.34 -0.54 -8.78
CA THR A 45 -10.62 -1.08 -8.26
C THR A 45 -11.77 -0.11 -8.48
N LEU A 46 -11.57 1.18 -8.13
CA LEU A 46 -12.59 2.21 -8.33
C LEU A 46 -12.94 2.37 -9.81
N ALA A 47 -11.94 2.46 -10.68
CA ALA A 47 -12.15 2.60 -12.12
C ALA A 47 -12.91 1.40 -12.73
N ALA A 48 -12.63 0.18 -12.24
CA ALA A 48 -13.36 -1.02 -12.66
C ALA A 48 -14.82 -1.01 -12.15
N LEU A 49 -15.03 -0.65 -10.89
CA LEU A 49 -16.37 -0.53 -10.28
C LEU A 49 -17.22 0.55 -10.95
N ASP A 50 -16.63 1.65 -11.37
CA ASP A 50 -17.33 2.73 -12.08
C ASP A 50 -17.78 2.29 -13.48
N LYS A 51 -17.05 1.37 -14.11
CA LYS A 51 -17.43 0.77 -15.39
C LYS A 51 -18.31 -0.48 -15.24
N GLY A 52 -18.65 -0.88 -14.00
CA GLY A 52 -19.41 -2.08 -13.73
C GLY A 52 -18.69 -3.39 -14.12
N LEU A 53 -17.37 -3.36 -14.19
CA LEU A 53 -16.58 -4.55 -14.52
C LEU A 53 -16.50 -5.48 -13.30
N ALA A 54 -16.71 -6.77 -13.53
CA ALA A 54 -16.42 -7.79 -12.52
C ALA A 54 -14.91 -7.94 -12.30
N ALA A 55 -14.52 -8.50 -11.14
CA ALA A 55 -13.12 -8.80 -10.84
C ALA A 55 -12.69 -10.10 -11.55
N GLU A 56 -12.59 -10.05 -12.87
CA GLU A 56 -12.28 -11.17 -13.75
C GLU A 56 -11.22 -10.75 -14.78
N GLU A 57 -10.37 -11.71 -15.18
CA GLU A 57 -9.46 -11.53 -16.29
C GLU A 57 -10.24 -11.47 -17.61
N GLY A 58 -9.79 -10.64 -18.53
CA GLY A 58 -10.37 -10.58 -19.86
C GLY A 58 -10.20 -9.24 -20.55
N PRO A 59 -10.67 -9.14 -21.82
CA PRO A 59 -10.41 -7.98 -22.67
C PRO A 59 -10.88 -6.65 -22.08
N ALA A 60 -11.98 -6.64 -21.31
CA ALA A 60 -12.50 -5.43 -20.70
C ALA A 60 -11.59 -4.90 -19.58
N MET A 61 -10.99 -5.81 -18.77
CA MET A 61 -10.00 -5.45 -17.77
C MET A 61 -8.69 -5.00 -18.41
N ASP A 62 -8.24 -5.68 -19.45
CA ASP A 62 -7.04 -5.32 -20.18
C ASP A 62 -7.18 -3.95 -20.84
N GLU A 63 -8.33 -3.64 -21.43
CA GLU A 63 -8.63 -2.33 -22.00
C GLU A 63 -8.68 -1.23 -20.91
N LEU A 64 -9.27 -1.52 -19.76
CA LEU A 64 -9.24 -0.60 -18.61
C LEU A 64 -7.80 -0.27 -18.22
N LEU A 65 -6.96 -1.29 -17.99
CA LEU A 65 -5.57 -1.13 -17.54
C LEU A 65 -4.72 -0.36 -18.55
N LYS A 66 -4.92 -0.63 -19.84
CA LYS A 66 -4.22 0.06 -20.93
C LYS A 66 -4.54 1.56 -20.99
N ASN A 67 -5.79 1.93 -20.72
CA ASN A 67 -6.27 3.31 -20.83
C ASN A 67 -6.27 4.05 -19.48
N LEU A 68 -5.84 3.40 -18.40
CA LEU A 68 -5.82 3.97 -17.06
C LEU A 68 -4.50 4.71 -16.82
N ASP A 69 -4.57 6.04 -16.79
CA ASP A 69 -3.45 6.86 -16.36
C ASP A 69 -3.51 7.07 -14.84
N LEU A 70 -2.44 6.68 -14.15
CA LEU A 70 -2.29 6.84 -12.70
C LEU A 70 -1.08 7.73 -12.40
N GLY A 71 -1.33 8.80 -11.68
CA GLY A 71 -0.31 9.72 -11.20
C GLY A 71 -0.50 10.07 -9.72
N PHE A 72 0.36 10.94 -9.21
CA PHE A 72 0.23 11.51 -7.87
C PHE A 72 0.40 13.02 -7.96
N ASP A 73 -0.39 13.75 -7.17
CA ASP A 73 -0.23 15.20 -7.02
C ASP A 73 0.90 15.55 -6.02
N SER A 74 1.10 16.84 -5.79
CA SER A 74 2.13 17.34 -4.86
C SER A 74 1.90 16.95 -3.39
N GLU A 75 0.66 16.59 -3.03
CA GLU A 75 0.28 16.11 -1.70
C GLU A 75 0.30 14.58 -1.59
N ASN A 76 0.73 13.93 -2.69
CA ASN A 76 0.76 12.48 -2.84
C ASN A 76 -0.64 11.81 -2.82
N HIS A 77 -1.67 12.53 -3.30
CA HIS A 77 -2.96 11.94 -3.59
C HIS A 77 -2.94 11.29 -4.97
N ILE A 78 -3.58 10.12 -5.08
CA ILE A 78 -3.66 9.44 -6.37
C ILE A 78 -4.54 10.20 -7.36
N LEU A 79 -4.02 10.36 -8.57
CA LEU A 79 -4.76 10.88 -9.71
C LEU A 79 -5.18 9.73 -10.63
N ILE A 80 -6.44 9.71 -11.00
CA ILE A 80 -7.01 8.79 -11.98
C ILE A 80 -7.36 9.62 -13.22
N ASN A 81 -6.64 9.41 -14.32
CA ASN A 81 -6.79 10.21 -15.54
C ASN A 81 -6.71 11.73 -15.27
N GLY A 82 -5.75 12.13 -14.45
CA GLY A 82 -5.50 13.52 -14.08
C GLY A 82 -6.42 14.11 -13.00
N VAL A 83 -7.39 13.35 -12.48
CA VAL A 83 -8.36 13.81 -11.46
C VAL A 83 -8.11 13.10 -10.13
N SER A 84 -8.00 13.88 -9.04
CA SER A 84 -7.89 13.30 -7.69
C SER A 84 -9.23 12.73 -7.24
N ARG A 85 -9.22 11.46 -6.85
CA ARG A 85 -10.38 10.74 -6.29
C ARG A 85 -10.02 10.09 -4.95
N GLU A 86 -9.17 10.75 -4.17
CA GLU A 86 -8.59 10.23 -2.92
C GLU A 86 -9.68 9.80 -1.90
N SER A 87 -10.74 10.59 -1.74
CA SER A 87 -11.84 10.26 -0.82
C SER A 87 -12.57 8.98 -1.24
N GLU A 88 -12.81 8.80 -2.53
CA GLU A 88 -13.57 7.66 -3.07
C GLU A 88 -12.77 6.35 -2.97
N ILE A 89 -11.48 6.38 -3.28
CA ILE A 89 -10.63 5.18 -3.16
C ILE A 89 -10.49 4.70 -1.70
N ARG A 90 -10.71 5.57 -0.71
CA ARG A 90 -10.64 5.24 0.72
C ARG A 90 -11.97 4.78 1.31
N GLY A 91 -13.08 4.94 0.58
CA GLY A 91 -14.43 4.56 1.01
C GLY A 91 -14.60 3.05 1.18
N MET A 92 -15.70 2.66 1.86
CA MET A 92 -16.00 1.23 2.15
C MET A 92 -16.22 0.42 0.88
N LYS A 93 -16.90 0.98 -0.14
CA LYS A 93 -17.15 0.30 -1.43
C LYS A 93 -15.84 -0.22 -2.05
N VAL A 94 -14.80 0.61 -2.13
CA VAL A 94 -13.50 0.20 -2.66
C VAL A 94 -12.77 -0.73 -1.67
N SER A 95 -12.83 -0.41 -0.36
CA SER A 95 -12.16 -1.20 0.67
C SER A 95 -12.61 -2.66 0.72
N SER A 96 -13.89 -2.92 0.47
CA SER A 96 -14.46 -4.28 0.47
C SER A 96 -14.15 -5.08 -0.80
N ASN A 97 -13.77 -4.41 -1.89
CA ASN A 97 -13.55 -5.05 -3.18
C ASN A 97 -12.06 -5.11 -3.58
N VAL A 98 -11.21 -4.25 -3.02
CA VAL A 98 -9.83 -4.10 -3.48
C VAL A 98 -9.01 -5.39 -3.48
N SER A 99 -9.16 -6.26 -2.49
CA SER A 99 -8.38 -7.51 -2.42
C SER A 99 -8.72 -8.48 -3.54
N ILE A 100 -9.98 -8.48 -4.04
CA ILE A 100 -10.42 -9.34 -5.14
C ILE A 100 -9.81 -8.83 -6.45
N TYR A 101 -9.91 -7.53 -6.74
CA TYR A 101 -9.31 -6.95 -7.97
C TYR A 101 -7.78 -7.03 -7.93
N CYS A 102 -7.14 -6.84 -6.77
CA CYS A 102 -5.70 -6.98 -6.61
C CYS A 102 -5.19 -8.41 -6.79
N ALA A 103 -6.06 -9.42 -6.76
CA ALA A 103 -5.67 -10.81 -7.00
C ALA A 103 -5.51 -11.13 -8.49
N LEU A 104 -6.07 -10.31 -9.38
CA LEU A 104 -5.99 -10.51 -10.83
C LEU A 104 -4.54 -10.39 -11.33
N PRO A 105 -4.02 -11.39 -12.05
CA PRO A 105 -2.67 -11.36 -12.62
C PRO A 105 -2.41 -10.15 -13.51
N SER A 106 -3.35 -9.75 -14.36
CA SER A 106 -3.24 -8.57 -15.24
C SER A 106 -3.09 -7.27 -14.46
N VAL A 107 -3.93 -7.08 -13.43
CA VAL A 107 -3.86 -5.91 -12.53
C VAL A 107 -2.51 -5.87 -11.80
N ARG A 108 -2.05 -7.02 -11.31
CA ARG A 108 -0.76 -7.08 -10.61
C ARG A 108 0.41 -6.77 -11.55
N ALA A 109 0.42 -7.35 -12.75
CA ALA A 109 1.47 -7.11 -13.73
C ALA A 109 1.57 -5.60 -14.06
N ALA A 110 0.44 -4.97 -14.39
CA ALA A 110 0.40 -3.55 -14.72
C ALA A 110 0.86 -2.65 -13.55
N MET A 111 0.42 -2.94 -12.31
CA MET A 111 0.82 -2.15 -11.15
C MET A 111 2.29 -2.38 -10.77
N THR A 112 2.79 -3.61 -10.83
CA THR A 112 4.21 -3.92 -10.57
C THR A 112 5.13 -3.21 -11.56
N GLU A 113 4.78 -3.18 -12.84
CA GLU A 113 5.55 -2.47 -13.86
C GLU A 113 5.64 -0.96 -13.55
N LYS A 114 4.49 -0.31 -13.28
CA LYS A 114 4.45 1.11 -12.91
C LYS A 114 5.26 1.42 -11.63
N GLN A 115 5.18 0.58 -10.61
CA GLN A 115 5.94 0.72 -9.37
C GLN A 115 7.46 0.61 -9.63
N ARG A 116 7.88 -0.37 -10.43
CA ARG A 116 9.29 -0.55 -10.81
C ARG A 116 9.84 0.61 -11.63
N GLU A 117 9.05 1.17 -12.53
CA GLU A 117 9.45 2.36 -13.31
C GLU A 117 9.76 3.55 -12.40
N ILE A 118 8.97 3.78 -11.35
CA ILE A 118 9.19 4.87 -10.40
C ILE A 118 10.45 4.59 -9.57
N GLY A 119 10.58 3.39 -9.00
CA GLY A 119 11.71 3.05 -8.14
C GLY A 119 13.07 2.97 -8.85
N LYS A 120 13.08 2.79 -10.19
CA LYS A 120 14.31 2.87 -10.98
C LYS A 120 14.80 4.31 -11.18
N LYS A 121 13.91 5.29 -11.14
CA LYS A 121 14.26 6.69 -11.44
C LYS A 121 14.85 7.43 -10.24
N GLN A 122 14.49 7.06 -9.03
CA GLN A 122 14.87 7.78 -7.82
C GLN A 122 14.77 6.91 -6.57
N SER A 123 15.47 7.28 -5.50
CA SER A 123 15.30 6.64 -4.21
C SER A 123 13.87 6.82 -3.70
N CYS A 124 13.27 5.75 -3.18
CA CYS A 124 11.88 5.78 -2.75
C CYS A 124 11.59 4.77 -1.63
N ILE A 125 10.51 5.03 -0.93
CA ILE A 125 9.86 4.07 -0.02
C ILE A 125 8.48 3.73 -0.57
N LEU A 126 8.19 2.44 -0.69
CA LEU A 126 6.89 1.92 -1.10
C LEU A 126 6.24 1.18 0.06
N ASP A 127 4.97 1.45 0.32
CA ASP A 127 4.20 0.63 1.23
C ASP A 127 3.25 -0.31 0.48
N GLY A 128 3.20 -1.57 0.89
CA GLY A 128 2.42 -2.59 0.17
C GLY A 128 2.18 -3.87 0.95
N ARG A 129 2.15 -5.00 0.19
CA ARG A 129 1.96 -6.36 0.70
C ARG A 129 3.07 -7.30 0.27
N ASP A 130 3.69 -7.00 -0.85
CA ASP A 130 4.61 -7.85 -1.58
C ASP A 130 5.76 -7.05 -2.23
N ILE A 131 6.04 -5.86 -1.69
CA ILE A 131 7.09 -4.99 -2.23
C ILE A 131 8.44 -5.69 -2.13
N GLY A 132 8.78 -6.20 -0.94
CA GLY A 132 10.06 -6.87 -0.69
C GLY A 132 10.14 -8.31 -1.17
N THR A 133 9.02 -8.91 -1.61
CA THR A 133 9.01 -10.30 -2.11
C THR A 133 8.86 -10.40 -3.62
N VAL A 134 8.14 -9.46 -4.26
CA VAL A 134 7.79 -9.53 -5.69
C VAL A 134 8.20 -8.27 -6.45
N VAL A 135 7.85 -7.09 -5.96
CA VAL A 135 8.05 -5.84 -6.72
C VAL A 135 9.54 -5.49 -6.76
N PHE A 136 10.19 -5.47 -5.60
CA PHE A 136 11.64 -5.22 -5.44
C PHE A 136 12.26 -6.27 -4.52
N PRO A 137 12.42 -7.52 -5.00
CA PRO A 137 13.01 -8.59 -4.21
C PRO A 137 14.46 -8.31 -3.80
N ASP A 138 15.15 -7.44 -4.52
CA ASP A 138 16.52 -7.00 -4.24
C ASP A 138 16.56 -5.62 -3.54
N ALA A 139 15.44 -5.15 -2.97
CA ALA A 139 15.42 -3.89 -2.22
C ALA A 139 16.44 -3.92 -1.10
N LYS A 140 17.24 -2.83 -0.98
CA LYS A 140 18.31 -2.72 0.02
C LYS A 140 17.77 -2.78 1.46
N TYR A 141 16.58 -2.24 1.69
CA TYR A 141 15.94 -2.20 3.00
C TYR A 141 14.52 -2.77 2.90
N LYS A 142 14.24 -3.79 3.69
CA LYS A 142 12.94 -4.45 3.73
C LYS A 142 12.43 -4.51 5.15
N PHE A 143 11.21 -4.03 5.35
CA PHE A 143 10.52 -4.04 6.63
C PHE A 143 9.15 -4.68 6.48
N PHE A 144 8.73 -5.41 7.51
CA PHE A 144 7.42 -6.02 7.58
C PHE A 144 6.73 -5.60 8.86
N MET A 145 5.64 -4.81 8.73
CA MET A 145 4.91 -4.29 9.88
C MET A 145 3.79 -5.24 10.29
N VAL A 146 3.80 -5.61 11.56
CA VAL A 146 2.74 -6.39 12.22
C VAL A 146 2.05 -5.56 13.28
N THR A 147 0.77 -5.83 13.53
CA THR A 147 -0.03 -5.18 14.57
C THR A 147 -1.18 -6.11 14.93
N ASP A 148 -1.53 -6.20 16.20
CA ASP A 148 -2.73 -6.91 16.64
C ASP A 148 -3.97 -6.43 15.87
N VAL A 149 -4.81 -7.37 15.43
CA VAL A 149 -5.94 -7.06 14.56
C VAL A 149 -7.00 -6.18 15.24
N LYS A 150 -7.19 -6.33 16.55
CA LYS A 150 -8.15 -5.51 17.32
C LYS A 150 -7.66 -4.06 17.40
N VAL A 151 -6.35 -3.86 17.63
CA VAL A 151 -5.74 -2.53 17.64
C VAL A 151 -5.87 -1.85 16.26
N ARG A 152 -5.69 -2.61 15.18
CA ARG A 152 -5.93 -2.10 13.81
C ARG A 152 -7.38 -1.74 13.58
N ALA A 153 -8.31 -2.56 14.05
CA ALA A 153 -9.74 -2.32 13.91
C ALA A 153 -10.16 -1.06 14.68
N GLU A 154 -9.69 -0.87 15.90
CA GLU A 154 -9.96 0.34 16.69
C GLU A 154 -9.43 1.62 16.03
N ARG A 155 -8.18 1.59 15.51
CA ARG A 155 -7.59 2.71 14.77
C ARG A 155 -8.44 3.05 13.54
N ARG A 156 -8.79 2.04 12.76
CA ARG A 156 -9.56 2.23 11.53
C ARG A 156 -11.00 2.66 11.80
N TYR A 157 -11.62 2.16 12.85
CA TYR A 157 -12.95 2.56 13.28
C TYR A 157 -13.02 4.06 13.62
N LYS A 158 -12.02 4.56 14.41
CA LYS A 158 -11.91 5.98 14.72
C LYS A 158 -11.78 6.84 13.46
N GLU A 159 -10.88 6.46 12.54
CA GLU A 159 -10.72 7.16 11.26
C GLU A 159 -12.00 7.24 10.42
N LEU A 160 -12.79 6.17 10.42
CA LEU A 160 -14.06 6.13 9.66
C LEU A 160 -15.12 7.00 10.31
N LEU A 161 -15.23 6.99 11.65
CA LEU A 161 -16.13 7.88 12.37
C LEU A 161 -15.80 9.36 12.15
N GLU A 162 -14.53 9.73 12.17
CA GLU A 162 -14.06 11.10 11.90
C GLU A 162 -14.43 11.57 10.48
N LYS A 163 -14.52 10.63 9.52
CA LYS A 163 -14.99 10.89 8.16
C LYS A 163 -16.50 10.89 8.00
N GLY A 164 -17.26 10.68 9.09
CA GLY A 164 -18.72 10.64 9.07
C GLY A 164 -19.33 9.33 8.57
N GLU A 165 -18.50 8.28 8.43
CA GLU A 165 -18.99 6.95 8.02
C GLU A 165 -19.78 6.30 9.15
N LYS A 166 -20.89 5.65 8.80
CA LYS A 166 -21.74 4.90 9.72
C LYS A 166 -21.34 3.43 9.71
N VAL A 167 -20.42 3.04 10.58
CA VAL A 167 -19.90 1.68 10.69
C VAL A 167 -19.83 1.25 12.15
N THR A 168 -19.81 -0.04 12.40
CA THR A 168 -19.54 -0.63 13.73
C THR A 168 -18.08 -1.13 13.80
N LEU A 169 -17.55 -1.24 15.02
CA LEU A 169 -16.21 -1.82 15.24
C LEU A 169 -16.13 -3.26 14.72
N GLU A 170 -17.22 -4.04 14.89
CA GLU A 170 -17.30 -5.42 14.42
C GLU A 170 -17.22 -5.52 12.89
N GLU A 171 -17.95 -4.66 12.17
CA GLU A 171 -17.85 -4.60 10.69
C GLU A 171 -16.44 -4.25 10.21
N VAL A 172 -15.77 -3.32 10.89
CA VAL A 172 -14.39 -2.95 10.58
C VAL A 172 -13.42 -4.10 10.87
N LEU A 173 -13.58 -4.78 12.01
CA LEU A 173 -12.76 -5.94 12.38
C LEU A 173 -12.93 -7.07 11.36
N ASN A 174 -14.17 -7.43 11.02
CA ASN A 174 -14.46 -8.49 10.05
C ASN A 174 -13.89 -8.15 8.66
N ASN A 175 -13.99 -6.89 8.23
CA ASN A 175 -13.39 -6.44 6.97
C ASN A 175 -11.86 -6.57 6.99
N LEU A 176 -11.18 -6.22 8.07
CA LEU A 176 -9.73 -6.37 8.19
C LEU A 176 -9.28 -7.83 8.18
N VAL A 177 -9.97 -8.70 8.94
CA VAL A 177 -9.68 -10.14 8.99
C VAL A 177 -9.85 -10.78 7.62
N GLU A 178 -10.95 -10.49 6.92
CA GLU A 178 -11.19 -11.02 5.59
C GLU A 178 -10.17 -10.53 4.56
N ARG A 179 -9.78 -9.27 4.63
CA ARG A 179 -8.75 -8.72 3.75
C ARG A 179 -7.39 -9.38 4.00
N ASP A 180 -6.99 -9.55 5.26
CA ASP A 180 -5.73 -10.22 5.58
C ASP A 180 -5.75 -11.68 5.11
N ARG A 181 -6.90 -12.36 5.25
CA ARG A 181 -7.09 -13.72 4.72
C ARG A 181 -6.93 -13.75 3.20
N LEU A 182 -7.61 -12.87 2.49
CA LEU A 182 -7.54 -12.78 1.03
C LEU A 182 -6.12 -12.41 0.56
N ASP A 183 -5.50 -11.42 1.20
CA ASP A 183 -4.15 -10.97 0.84
C ASP A 183 -3.09 -12.07 1.09
N SER A 184 -3.23 -12.88 2.14
CA SER A 184 -2.28 -13.95 2.48
C SER A 184 -2.52 -15.24 1.70
N SER A 185 -3.76 -15.53 1.29
CA SER A 185 -4.12 -16.77 0.58
C SER A 185 -3.99 -16.67 -0.95
N ARG A 186 -3.61 -15.51 -1.50
CA ARG A 186 -3.41 -15.36 -2.94
C ARG A 186 -2.34 -16.32 -3.46
N THR A 187 -2.63 -16.97 -4.59
CA THR A 187 -1.64 -17.79 -5.30
C THR A 187 -0.51 -16.94 -5.86
N ASN A 188 -0.84 -15.72 -6.33
CA ASN A 188 0.11 -14.79 -6.91
C ASN A 188 0.39 -13.64 -5.94
N ALA A 189 1.66 -13.46 -5.55
CA ALA A 189 2.13 -12.39 -4.68
C ALA A 189 1.35 -12.27 -3.34
N PRO A 190 1.33 -13.32 -2.51
CA PRO A 190 0.66 -13.29 -1.22
C PRO A 190 1.31 -12.28 -0.27
N LEU A 191 0.53 -11.78 0.70
CA LEU A 191 1.08 -11.07 1.83
C LEU A 191 1.96 -12.01 2.65
N LYS A 192 3.28 -11.85 2.49
CA LYS A 192 4.29 -12.67 3.16
C LYS A 192 5.50 -11.82 3.49
N LYS A 193 6.06 -12.01 4.68
CA LYS A 193 7.34 -11.39 5.06
C LYS A 193 8.46 -11.98 4.19
N ALA A 194 9.27 -11.13 3.57
CA ALA A 194 10.50 -11.56 2.91
C ALA A 194 11.48 -12.10 3.97
N ASP A 195 12.28 -13.10 3.62
CA ASP A 195 13.14 -13.79 4.58
C ASP A 195 14.17 -12.86 5.21
N ASP A 196 14.61 -11.84 4.47
CA ASP A 196 15.54 -10.78 4.88
C ASP A 196 14.84 -9.52 5.41
N ALA A 197 13.51 -9.51 5.53
CA ALA A 197 12.80 -8.35 6.05
C ALA A 197 12.82 -8.29 7.58
N ILE A 198 13.06 -7.08 8.09
CA ILE A 198 12.98 -6.77 9.52
C ILE A 198 11.52 -6.61 9.91
N GLU A 199 11.11 -7.36 10.92
CA GLU A 199 9.77 -7.23 11.48
C GLU A 199 9.69 -6.09 12.48
N ILE A 200 8.64 -5.28 12.35
CA ILE A 200 8.34 -4.18 13.28
C ILE A 200 6.92 -4.41 13.82
N ASP A 201 6.84 -4.85 15.08
CA ASP A 201 5.57 -4.87 15.78
C ASP A 201 5.18 -3.45 16.21
N THR A 202 4.03 -3.00 15.71
CA THR A 202 3.50 -1.66 15.93
C THR A 202 2.29 -1.61 16.85
N THR A 203 2.01 -2.73 17.56
CA THR A 203 0.87 -2.86 18.45
C THR A 203 0.89 -1.81 19.57
N HIS A 204 2.06 -1.63 20.21
CA HIS A 204 2.21 -0.79 21.39
C HIS A 204 3.20 0.37 21.22
N ILE A 205 3.65 0.67 20.01
CA ILE A 205 4.59 1.76 19.77
C ILE A 205 3.94 2.90 18.98
N SER A 206 4.40 4.12 19.25
CA SER A 206 3.94 5.33 18.55
C SER A 206 4.45 5.37 17.11
N ILE A 207 3.82 6.20 16.27
CA ILE A 207 4.30 6.44 14.89
C ILE A 207 5.74 6.95 14.88
N GLN A 208 6.12 7.84 15.82
CA GLN A 208 7.49 8.35 15.94
C GLN A 208 8.49 7.22 16.20
N GLN A 209 8.14 6.28 17.10
CA GLN A 209 8.98 5.12 17.37
C GLN A 209 9.09 4.17 16.17
N GLN A 210 8.01 4.02 15.39
CA GLN A 210 8.04 3.25 14.14
C GLN A 210 9.00 3.87 13.12
N VAL A 211 8.91 5.19 12.93
CA VAL A 211 9.79 5.95 12.04
C VAL A 211 11.24 5.83 12.49
N GLN A 212 11.52 6.04 13.79
CA GLN A 212 12.88 5.97 14.32
C GLN A 212 13.53 4.61 14.10
N LYS A 213 12.78 3.50 14.34
CA LYS A 213 13.29 2.15 14.07
C LYS A 213 13.73 1.96 12.60
N ILE A 214 12.98 2.52 11.64
CA ILE A 214 13.35 2.44 10.22
C ILE A 214 14.59 3.30 9.95
N LEU A 215 14.63 4.54 10.46
CA LEU A 215 15.75 5.45 10.26
C LEU A 215 17.05 4.91 10.86
N ASP A 216 17.02 4.35 12.07
CA ASP A 216 18.16 3.73 12.73
C ASP A 216 18.76 2.61 11.87
N TYR A 217 17.90 1.82 11.24
CA TYR A 217 18.33 0.71 10.38
C TYR A 217 18.89 1.18 9.04
N VAL A 218 18.33 2.24 8.48
CA VAL A 218 18.83 2.87 7.24
C VAL A 218 20.18 3.58 7.47
N GLY A 219 20.54 3.84 8.73
CA GLY A 219 21.82 4.46 9.11
C GLY A 219 21.78 5.99 9.07
N VAL A 220 20.59 6.58 9.20
CA VAL A 220 20.43 8.02 9.34
C VAL A 220 20.09 8.33 10.81
N VAL A 221 21.07 8.88 11.51
CA VAL A 221 20.86 9.43 12.86
C VAL A 221 20.10 10.76 12.68
N ALA A 222 18.89 10.84 13.22
CA ALA A 222 18.09 12.05 13.23
C ALA A 222 18.64 13.09 14.20
#